data_1d8cafba278361d5281cbc7196073fbc
#
_entry.id   1d8cafba278361d5281cbc7196073fbc
#
_cell.length_a   1.000
_cell.length_b   1.000
_cell.length_c   1.000
_cell.angle_alpha   90.00
_cell.angle_beta   90.00
_cell.angle_gamma   90.00
#
_symmetry.space_group_name_H-M   'P 1'
#
loop_
_entity.id
_entity.type
_entity.pdbx_description
1 polymer ?
#
loop_
_entity_poly.entity_id
_entity_poly.type
_entity_poly.pdbx_seq_one_letter_code
_entity_poly.pdbx_strand_id
1 'polypeptide(L)'
;MKSYTIKQLSELCGLNRKEIRKHLIAQTLKNEVHSDKYFIDEEDLNLWLENPTILDENNLDSIFNEDNEEIIEEDGIYEKDISKCVKTIDWKNVPLNTIKFADFFCGAGGISLGLLMAGYEPVLGVDINESAIDTYKKNLGSRFEKLTNLSAKDITKKEVKKEIIQKLKTENVKLICGGFPCQGFSLSGSRVISDPRNTLYKDMLEIVNDVRPEFIVMENVVGITTIYEGKVLNKIIRDYSRIGYEISWQEINAADFEVGQSRKRIIFIGNCVNKRNIFPKKLIEDPTKYVTCGDVIEKYKNMKEDKAINHIFSRHSDTMKKRLLAVPAGKSLYPNYGDSWKKCPKNKPSCTIKGNHGATNIHYELARVITPREMAALQSFPDDYIFYGSKHDILVQIGNAVAPYVARAIGFALKEEILKEINED
;
A
#
# COMPACT_ATOMS: atom_id res chain seq x y z
N MET A 1 28.09 -19.65 12.87
CA MET A 1 27.01 -18.76 13.38
C MET A 1 26.21 -19.46 14.48
N LYS A 2 26.02 -18.81 15.60
CA LYS A 2 25.12 -19.25 16.68
C LYS A 2 23.82 -18.43 16.64
N SER A 3 22.71 -19.02 17.07
CA SER A 3 21.42 -18.32 17.10
C SER A 3 21.16 -17.73 18.48
N TYR A 4 20.77 -16.45 18.52
CA TYR A 4 20.46 -15.71 19.73
C TYR A 4 19.08 -15.08 19.66
N THR A 5 18.37 -15.05 20.78
CA THR A 5 17.22 -14.17 20.96
C THR A 5 17.69 -12.78 21.44
N ILE A 6 16.87 -11.75 21.23
CA ILE A 6 17.18 -10.39 21.75
C ILE A 6 17.39 -10.40 23.27
N LYS A 7 16.71 -11.32 23.99
CA LYS A 7 16.88 -11.47 25.44
C LYS A 7 18.28 -11.97 25.77
N GLN A 8 18.75 -13.00 25.08
CA GLN A 8 20.09 -13.57 25.28
C GLN A 8 21.19 -12.56 24.93
N LEU A 9 21.04 -11.81 23.83
CA LEU A 9 21.99 -10.74 23.50
C LEU A 9 21.98 -9.62 24.54
N SER A 10 20.82 -9.23 25.05
CA SER A 10 20.70 -8.24 26.13
C SER A 10 21.40 -8.68 27.41
N GLU A 11 21.29 -9.94 27.76
CA GLU A 11 21.98 -10.53 28.94
C GLU A 11 23.50 -10.63 28.74
N LEU A 12 23.97 -10.97 27.53
CA LEU A 12 25.39 -11.06 27.20
C LEU A 12 26.09 -9.70 27.15
N CYS A 13 25.40 -8.68 26.60
CA CYS A 13 26.01 -7.37 26.34
C CYS A 13 25.78 -6.35 27.46
N GLY A 14 24.92 -6.65 28.43
CA GLY A 14 24.51 -5.69 29.46
C GLY A 14 23.69 -4.50 28.98
N LEU A 15 23.32 -4.49 27.70
CA LEU A 15 22.50 -3.45 27.09
C LEU A 15 21.01 -3.80 27.17
N ASN A 16 20.15 -2.80 27.24
CA ASN A 16 18.71 -3.05 27.21
C ASN A 16 18.25 -3.54 25.80
N ARG A 17 17.10 -4.21 25.76
CA ARG A 17 16.58 -4.82 24.50
C ARG A 17 16.37 -3.80 23.37
N LYS A 18 16.14 -2.53 23.68
CA LYS A 18 15.95 -1.47 22.70
C LYS A 18 17.28 -1.06 22.07
N GLU A 19 18.33 -1.01 22.86
CA GLU A 19 19.71 -0.75 22.40
C GLU A 19 20.22 -1.91 21.54
N ILE A 20 20.06 -3.15 21.99
CA ILE A 20 20.42 -4.33 21.17
C ILE A 20 19.71 -4.29 19.81
N ARG A 21 18.42 -3.96 19.78
CA ARG A 21 17.70 -3.80 18.51
C ARG A 21 18.28 -2.72 17.60
N LYS A 22 18.73 -1.60 18.17
CA LYS A 22 19.40 -0.55 17.39
C LYS A 22 20.68 -1.07 16.72
N HIS A 23 21.52 -1.79 17.44
CA HIS A 23 22.76 -2.35 16.90
C HIS A 23 22.53 -3.42 15.84
N LEU A 24 21.55 -4.32 16.02
CA LEU A 24 21.15 -5.31 15.02
C LEU A 24 20.61 -4.65 13.76
N ILE A 25 19.84 -3.59 13.90
CA ILE A 25 19.22 -2.83 12.79
C ILE A 25 20.30 -2.05 12.02
N ALA A 26 21.21 -1.37 12.69
CA ALA A 26 22.30 -0.63 12.07
C ALA A 26 23.39 -1.53 11.47
N GLN A 27 23.23 -2.86 11.57
CA GLN A 27 24.25 -3.86 11.20
C GLN A 27 25.64 -3.60 11.80
N THR A 28 25.73 -2.81 12.87
CA THR A 28 26.96 -2.69 13.65
C THR A 28 27.33 -4.03 14.29
N LEU A 29 26.34 -4.92 14.46
CA LEU A 29 26.50 -6.34 14.72
C LEU A 29 25.93 -7.11 13.52
N LYS A 30 26.79 -7.66 12.67
CA LYS A 30 26.40 -8.44 11.51
C LYS A 30 25.56 -9.64 11.92
N ASN A 31 24.42 -9.82 11.28
CA ASN A 31 23.47 -10.88 11.61
C ASN A 31 22.62 -11.31 10.41
N GLU A 32 22.15 -12.56 10.47
CA GLU A 32 21.09 -13.08 9.62
C GLU A 32 19.87 -13.40 10.49
N VAL A 33 18.68 -13.12 10.00
CA VAL A 33 17.44 -13.30 10.76
C VAL A 33 16.60 -14.41 10.16
N HIS A 34 16.30 -15.44 10.95
CA HIS A 34 15.34 -16.48 10.61
C HIS A 34 14.32 -16.62 11.76
N SER A 35 13.05 -16.38 11.46
CA SER A 35 11.97 -16.33 12.46
C SER A 35 12.20 -15.19 13.48
N ASP A 36 12.37 -15.54 14.75
CA ASP A 36 12.59 -14.64 15.90
C ASP A 36 14.00 -14.73 16.46
N LYS A 37 14.91 -15.41 15.74
CA LYS A 37 16.30 -15.60 16.15
C LYS A 37 17.25 -14.88 15.21
N TYR A 38 18.30 -14.34 15.79
CA TYR A 38 19.40 -13.69 15.09
C TYR A 38 20.57 -14.69 15.04
N PHE A 39 21.05 -14.96 13.83
CA PHE A 39 22.21 -15.81 13.60
C PHE A 39 23.42 -14.89 13.46
N ILE A 40 24.34 -14.98 14.40
CA ILE A 40 25.50 -14.10 14.51
C ILE A 40 26.74 -14.97 14.54
N ASP A 41 27.76 -14.57 13.80
CA ASP A 41 29.08 -15.21 13.91
C ASP A 41 29.70 -14.88 15.26
N GLU A 42 30.37 -15.87 15.84
CA GLU A 42 30.94 -15.75 17.20
C GLU A 42 32.14 -14.78 17.23
N GLU A 43 32.88 -14.69 16.13
CA GLU A 43 33.96 -13.72 15.97
C GLU A 43 33.43 -12.28 15.85
N ASP A 44 32.40 -12.09 15.05
CA ASP A 44 31.72 -10.78 14.88
C ASP A 44 31.07 -10.33 16.20
N LEU A 45 30.50 -11.27 16.99
CA LEU A 45 29.91 -10.95 18.29
C LEU A 45 30.98 -10.53 19.30
N ASN A 46 32.10 -11.27 19.39
CA ASN A 46 33.20 -10.98 20.32
C ASN A 46 33.87 -9.65 19.97
N LEU A 47 34.17 -9.42 18.70
CA LEU A 47 34.74 -8.16 18.23
C LEU A 47 33.84 -6.95 18.57
N TRP A 48 32.52 -7.11 18.43
CA TRP A 48 31.55 -6.07 18.78
C TRP A 48 31.44 -5.87 20.31
N LEU A 49 31.52 -6.94 21.10
CA LEU A 49 31.51 -6.86 22.57
C LEU A 49 32.76 -6.16 23.14
N GLU A 50 33.91 -6.31 22.47
CA GLU A 50 35.17 -5.64 22.89
C GLU A 50 35.15 -4.14 22.55
N ASN A 51 34.46 -3.75 21.49
CA ASN A 51 34.27 -2.35 21.04
C ASN A 51 32.84 -2.13 20.61
N PRO A 52 31.89 -2.01 21.53
CA PRO A 52 30.52 -1.67 21.17
C PRO A 52 30.55 -0.26 20.54
N THR A 53 30.51 -0.21 19.24
CA THR A 53 30.40 1.05 18.51
C THR A 53 29.15 1.76 19.02
N ILE A 54 29.36 2.83 19.80
CA ILE A 54 28.28 3.73 20.18
C ILE A 54 27.67 4.15 18.84
N LEU A 55 26.38 3.87 18.67
CA LEU A 55 25.63 4.43 17.56
C LEU A 55 25.60 5.95 17.82
N ASP A 56 26.64 6.62 17.32
CA ASP A 56 26.59 8.06 17.14
C ASP A 56 25.43 8.34 16.18
N GLU A 57 24.59 9.29 16.55
CA GLU A 57 23.49 9.73 15.67
C GLU A 57 24.02 10.11 14.27
N ASN A 58 25.30 10.52 14.17
CA ASN A 58 26.02 10.77 12.92
C ASN A 58 26.28 9.50 12.07
N ASN A 59 26.31 8.30 12.62
CA ASN A 59 26.43 7.05 11.85
C ASN A 59 25.11 6.58 11.23
N LEU A 60 23.98 6.96 11.80
CA LEU A 60 22.69 6.88 11.10
C LEU A 60 22.64 7.85 9.91
N ASP A 61 23.28 8.99 10.03
CA ASP A 61 23.43 9.96 8.96
C ASP A 61 24.29 9.44 7.81
N SER A 62 25.32 8.63 8.01
CA SER A 62 26.14 8.11 6.90
C SER A 62 25.39 7.10 6.01
N ILE A 63 24.34 6.44 6.52
CA ILE A 63 23.44 5.60 5.70
C ILE A 63 22.43 6.47 4.92
N PHE A 64 22.21 7.71 5.39
CA PHE A 64 21.25 8.67 4.83
C PHE A 64 21.89 9.97 4.36
N ASN A 65 23.15 10.24 4.68
CA ASN A 65 23.91 11.41 4.26
C ASN A 65 24.97 11.05 3.21
N GLU A 66 24.57 10.97 1.98
CA GLU A 66 25.31 11.57 0.88
C GLU A 66 24.54 12.86 0.55
N ASP A 67 25.16 13.98 0.87
CA ASP A 67 24.77 15.36 0.58
C ASP A 67 23.79 16.06 1.54
N ASN A 68 24.34 17.03 2.27
CA ASN A 68 23.62 18.16 2.84
C ASN A 68 23.10 19.03 1.69
N GLU A 69 21.85 18.86 1.29
CA GLU A 69 21.11 19.82 0.50
C GLU A 69 19.71 20.04 1.04
N GLU A 70 19.30 21.30 1.01
CA GLU A 70 18.13 21.92 1.60
C GLU A 70 16.82 21.15 1.35
N ILE A 71 15.93 21.26 2.32
CA ILE A 71 14.52 20.91 2.22
C ILE A 71 13.97 21.59 0.97
N ILE A 72 13.54 20.79 -0.02
CA ILE A 72 12.81 21.30 -1.17
C ILE A 72 11.49 21.84 -0.63
N GLU A 73 11.32 23.16 -0.60
CA GLU A 73 10.06 23.81 -0.34
C GLU A 73 9.04 23.31 -1.37
N GLU A 74 7.83 22.97 -0.90
CA GLU A 74 6.71 22.53 -1.72
C GLU A 74 6.34 23.63 -2.72
N ASP A 75 6.73 23.48 -3.98
CA ASP A 75 6.06 24.18 -5.07
C ASP A 75 4.57 23.78 -5.05
N GLY A 76 3.71 24.77 -5.16
CA GLY A 76 2.29 24.68 -4.83
C GLY A 76 1.60 23.41 -5.35
N ILE A 77 0.87 22.72 -4.48
CA ILE A 77 0.07 21.55 -4.84
C ILE A 77 -1.03 21.98 -5.81
N TYR A 78 -1.01 21.42 -7.02
CA TYR A 78 -2.06 21.64 -8.01
C TYR A 78 -3.19 20.64 -7.78
N GLU A 79 -4.43 21.16 -7.66
CA GLU A 79 -5.61 20.32 -7.45
C GLU A 79 -6.64 20.54 -8.56
N LYS A 80 -7.33 19.46 -8.96
CA LYS A 80 -8.41 19.49 -9.95
C LYS A 80 -9.74 19.03 -9.36
N ASP A 81 -10.80 19.82 -9.61
CA ASP A 81 -12.17 19.41 -9.32
C ASP A 81 -12.61 18.30 -10.31
N ILE A 82 -12.88 17.13 -9.76
CA ILE A 82 -13.31 15.93 -10.50
C ILE A 82 -14.78 15.59 -10.28
N SER A 83 -15.55 16.42 -9.58
CA SER A 83 -16.95 16.16 -9.20
C SER A 83 -17.84 15.82 -10.41
N LYS A 84 -17.57 16.44 -11.56
CA LYS A 84 -18.29 16.18 -12.82
C LYS A 84 -17.89 14.85 -13.49
N CYS A 85 -16.76 14.29 -13.13
CA CYS A 85 -16.24 13.05 -13.73
C CYS A 85 -16.75 11.80 -13.01
N VAL A 86 -17.17 11.96 -11.75
CA VAL A 86 -17.53 10.84 -10.87
C VAL A 86 -19.02 10.51 -11.09
N LYS A 87 -19.28 9.50 -11.91
CA LYS A 87 -20.60 8.87 -12.07
C LYS A 87 -20.48 7.40 -11.72
N THR A 88 -21.60 6.73 -11.46
CA THR A 88 -21.60 5.27 -11.36
C THR A 88 -21.04 4.69 -12.66
N ILE A 89 -19.91 4.00 -12.55
CA ILE A 89 -19.18 3.49 -13.72
C ILE A 89 -19.29 1.97 -13.73
N ASP A 90 -19.81 1.44 -14.83
CA ASP A 90 -19.62 0.03 -15.16
C ASP A 90 -18.16 -0.17 -15.59
N TRP A 91 -17.31 -0.63 -14.66
CA TRP A 91 -15.89 -0.78 -14.88
C TRP A 91 -15.54 -1.78 -16.00
N LYS A 92 -16.46 -2.70 -16.34
CA LYS A 92 -16.29 -3.67 -17.42
C LYS A 92 -16.46 -3.05 -18.81
N ASN A 93 -17.24 -1.97 -18.90
CA ASN A 93 -17.62 -1.34 -20.17
C ASN A 93 -17.18 0.13 -20.27
N VAL A 94 -16.34 0.64 -19.33
CA VAL A 94 -15.86 2.02 -19.41
C VAL A 94 -15.07 2.26 -20.71
N PRO A 95 -15.35 3.38 -21.45
CA PRO A 95 -14.54 3.74 -22.62
C PRO A 95 -13.09 4.00 -22.25
N LEU A 96 -12.16 3.39 -22.99
CA LEU A 96 -10.74 3.60 -22.79
C LEU A 96 -10.27 4.87 -23.48
N ASN A 97 -9.32 5.54 -22.87
CA ASN A 97 -8.48 6.56 -23.50
C ASN A 97 -7.16 5.92 -24.00
N THR A 98 -6.25 6.74 -24.51
CA THR A 98 -4.96 6.26 -25.06
C THR A 98 -3.87 6.07 -24.00
N ILE A 99 -4.18 6.32 -22.72
CA ILE A 99 -3.18 6.23 -21.66
C ILE A 99 -3.04 4.77 -21.21
N LYS A 100 -1.89 4.20 -21.51
CA LYS A 100 -1.48 2.87 -21.06
C LYS A 100 -0.70 2.97 -19.77
N PHE A 101 -0.95 2.03 -18.83
CA PHE A 101 -0.25 2.01 -17.55
C PHE A 101 0.19 0.60 -17.12
N ALA A 102 1.17 0.56 -16.21
CA ALA A 102 1.60 -0.63 -15.49
C ALA A 102 1.47 -0.41 -13.97
N ASP A 103 1.07 -1.46 -13.24
CA ASP A 103 0.83 -1.45 -11.79
C ASP A 103 1.81 -2.40 -11.10
N PHE A 104 2.75 -1.83 -10.35
CA PHE A 104 3.75 -2.57 -9.58
C PHE A 104 3.28 -2.78 -8.14
N PHE A 105 3.58 -3.96 -7.58
CA PHE A 105 3.03 -4.36 -6.28
C PHE A 105 1.50 -4.29 -6.31
N CYS A 106 0.93 -4.70 -7.43
CA CYS A 106 -0.47 -4.46 -7.78
C CYS A 106 -1.45 -5.17 -6.85
N GLY A 107 -1.01 -6.17 -6.08
CA GLY A 107 -1.88 -6.97 -5.25
C GLY A 107 -3.05 -7.51 -6.05
N ALA A 108 -4.25 -7.33 -5.52
CA ALA A 108 -5.49 -7.71 -6.21
C ALA A 108 -6.00 -6.64 -7.21
N GLY A 109 -5.22 -5.60 -7.54
CA GLY A 109 -5.56 -4.64 -8.60
C GLY A 109 -6.41 -3.46 -8.18
N GLY A 110 -6.30 -2.99 -6.93
CA GLY A 110 -7.08 -1.83 -6.47
C GLY A 110 -6.77 -0.55 -7.23
N ILE A 111 -5.48 -0.23 -7.45
CA ILE A 111 -5.04 0.91 -8.28
C ILE A 111 -5.49 0.68 -9.72
N SER A 112 -5.21 -0.48 -10.28
CA SER A 112 -5.55 -0.82 -11.67
C SER A 112 -7.05 -0.69 -11.94
N LEU A 113 -7.91 -1.17 -11.04
CA LEU A 113 -9.36 -1.05 -11.18
C LEU A 113 -9.81 0.42 -11.16
N GLY A 114 -9.25 1.23 -10.27
CA GLY A 114 -9.58 2.66 -10.20
C GLY A 114 -9.12 3.44 -11.44
N LEU A 115 -7.91 3.20 -11.92
CA LEU A 115 -7.41 3.80 -13.16
C LEU A 115 -8.23 3.35 -14.38
N LEU A 116 -8.62 2.07 -14.44
CA LEU A 116 -9.53 1.57 -15.47
C LEU A 116 -10.89 2.29 -15.42
N MET A 117 -11.46 2.54 -14.23
CA MET A 117 -12.67 3.33 -14.07
C MET A 117 -12.52 4.78 -14.58
N ALA A 118 -11.30 5.32 -14.59
CA ALA A 118 -10.99 6.62 -15.21
C ALA A 118 -10.70 6.52 -16.73
N GLY A 119 -10.75 5.31 -17.30
CA GLY A 119 -10.60 5.04 -18.72
C GLY A 119 -9.18 4.71 -19.16
N TYR A 120 -8.26 4.46 -18.25
CA TYR A 120 -6.87 4.06 -18.56
C TYR A 120 -6.80 2.57 -18.96
N GLU A 121 -5.86 2.22 -19.83
CA GLU A 121 -5.66 0.85 -20.28
C GLU A 121 -4.56 0.14 -19.49
N PRO A 122 -4.87 -0.92 -18.71
CA PRO A 122 -3.86 -1.70 -18.02
C PRO A 122 -3.06 -2.58 -19.00
N VAL A 123 -1.74 -2.49 -18.94
CA VAL A 123 -0.81 -3.29 -19.76
C VAL A 123 -0.19 -4.42 -18.97
N LEU A 124 0.12 -4.17 -17.71
CA LEU A 124 0.84 -5.10 -16.84
C LEU A 124 0.47 -4.86 -15.39
N GLY A 125 0.21 -5.95 -14.66
CA GLY A 125 0.22 -5.99 -13.20
C GLY A 125 1.36 -6.87 -12.73
N VAL A 126 2.11 -6.43 -11.72
CA VAL A 126 3.27 -7.15 -11.16
C VAL A 126 3.12 -7.26 -9.66
N ASP A 127 3.12 -8.49 -9.16
CA ASP A 127 3.19 -8.82 -7.74
C ASP A 127 3.90 -10.17 -7.56
N ILE A 128 4.47 -10.40 -6.39
CA ILE A 128 5.10 -11.69 -6.05
C ILE A 128 4.08 -12.72 -5.53
N ASN A 129 2.90 -12.25 -5.13
CA ASN A 129 1.86 -13.09 -4.54
C ASN A 129 0.99 -13.74 -5.63
N GLU A 130 1.06 -15.06 -5.74
CA GLU A 130 0.32 -15.83 -6.75
C GLU A 130 -1.19 -15.68 -6.63
N SER A 131 -1.76 -15.71 -5.41
CA SER A 131 -3.21 -15.59 -5.22
C SER A 131 -3.72 -14.19 -5.57
N ALA A 132 -2.92 -13.16 -5.35
CA ALA A 132 -3.22 -11.80 -5.74
C ALA A 132 -3.21 -11.65 -7.28
N ILE A 133 -2.20 -12.17 -7.95
CA ILE A 133 -2.13 -12.20 -9.43
C ILE A 133 -3.27 -13.04 -10.02
N ASP A 134 -3.67 -14.14 -9.38
CA ASP A 134 -4.83 -14.91 -9.82
C ASP A 134 -6.13 -14.11 -9.72
N THR A 135 -6.33 -13.34 -8.65
CA THR A 135 -7.42 -12.38 -8.52
C THR A 135 -7.36 -11.31 -9.60
N TYR A 136 -6.20 -10.69 -9.79
CA TYR A 136 -5.97 -9.64 -10.78
C TYR A 136 -6.34 -10.10 -12.19
N LYS A 137 -5.77 -11.21 -12.66
CA LYS A 137 -6.00 -11.71 -14.02
C LYS A 137 -7.41 -12.21 -14.26
N LYS A 138 -8.06 -12.85 -13.29
CA LYS A 138 -9.44 -13.34 -13.44
C LYS A 138 -10.47 -12.22 -13.54
N ASN A 139 -10.24 -11.08 -12.88
CA ASN A 139 -11.10 -9.91 -13.01
C ASN A 139 -10.76 -9.08 -14.26
N LEU A 140 -9.52 -8.61 -14.37
CA LEU A 140 -9.14 -7.67 -15.42
C LEU A 140 -8.79 -8.37 -16.75
N GLY A 141 -8.26 -9.58 -16.71
CA GLY A 141 -7.93 -10.37 -17.90
C GLY A 141 -9.15 -10.73 -18.75
N SER A 142 -10.35 -10.79 -18.16
CA SER A 142 -11.59 -11.01 -18.92
C SER A 142 -11.84 -9.92 -19.98
N ARG A 143 -11.30 -8.72 -19.78
CA ARG A 143 -11.40 -7.59 -20.69
C ARG A 143 -10.11 -7.35 -21.49
N PHE A 144 -8.96 -7.72 -20.94
CA PHE A 144 -7.65 -7.45 -21.53
C PHE A 144 -6.87 -8.76 -21.71
N GLU A 145 -6.87 -9.32 -22.92
CA GLU A 145 -6.20 -10.59 -23.22
C GLU A 145 -4.74 -10.61 -22.78
N LYS A 146 -4.02 -9.50 -22.92
CA LYS A 146 -2.62 -9.35 -22.48
C LYS A 146 -2.41 -9.55 -20.98
N LEU A 147 -3.46 -9.49 -20.16
CA LEU A 147 -3.42 -9.74 -18.72
C LEU A 147 -3.74 -11.19 -18.34
N THR A 148 -4.25 -12.01 -19.26
CA THR A 148 -4.64 -13.40 -18.96
C THR A 148 -3.44 -14.29 -18.62
N ASN A 149 -2.28 -13.99 -19.18
CA ASN A 149 -1.04 -14.77 -19.02
C ASN A 149 -0.10 -14.18 -17.93
N LEU A 150 -0.61 -13.34 -17.04
CA LEU A 150 0.18 -12.85 -15.92
C LEU A 150 0.54 -14.01 -14.97
N SER A 151 1.74 -13.95 -14.44
CA SER A 151 2.24 -14.82 -13.37
C SER A 151 2.87 -13.96 -12.28
N ALA A 152 2.96 -14.49 -11.07
CA ALA A 152 3.69 -13.84 -9.99
C ALA A 152 5.15 -13.63 -10.39
N LYS A 153 5.69 -12.43 -10.13
CA LYS A 153 7.03 -12.02 -10.53
C LYS A 153 7.75 -11.30 -9.40
N ASP A 154 8.98 -11.71 -9.18
CA ASP A 154 9.90 -11.05 -8.26
C ASP A 154 10.73 -10.00 -9.03
N ILE A 155 10.41 -8.71 -8.84
CA ILE A 155 11.10 -7.62 -9.54
C ILE A 155 12.54 -7.39 -9.07
N THR A 156 13.02 -8.07 -8.03
CA THR A 156 14.44 -8.02 -7.64
C THR A 156 15.34 -8.80 -8.61
N LYS A 157 14.75 -9.68 -9.42
CA LYS A 157 15.46 -10.51 -10.38
C LYS A 157 15.75 -9.73 -11.67
N LYS A 158 17.03 -9.71 -12.08
CA LYS A 158 17.48 -8.97 -13.27
C LYS A 158 16.75 -9.39 -14.56
N GLU A 159 16.50 -10.68 -14.73
CA GLU A 159 15.82 -11.25 -15.90
C GLU A 159 14.37 -10.75 -15.95
N VAL A 160 13.70 -10.72 -14.79
CA VAL A 160 12.31 -10.21 -14.66
C VAL A 160 12.25 -8.72 -14.98
N LYS A 161 13.17 -7.91 -14.44
CA LYS A 161 13.25 -6.47 -14.75
C LYS A 161 13.41 -6.26 -16.26
N LYS A 162 14.36 -6.99 -16.89
CA LYS A 162 14.63 -6.87 -18.32
C LYS A 162 13.40 -7.21 -19.20
N GLU A 163 12.70 -8.30 -18.87
CA GLU A 163 11.45 -8.67 -19.53
C GLU A 163 10.38 -7.56 -19.41
N ILE A 164 10.18 -7.05 -18.19
CA ILE A 164 9.22 -6.00 -17.89
C ILE A 164 9.56 -4.73 -18.67
N ILE A 165 10.81 -4.25 -18.60
CA ILE A 165 11.27 -3.04 -19.29
C ILE A 165 11.01 -3.16 -20.80
N GLN A 166 11.37 -4.28 -21.42
CA GLN A 166 11.12 -4.48 -22.84
C GLN A 166 9.63 -4.42 -23.18
N LYS A 167 8.77 -5.07 -22.38
CA LYS A 167 7.31 -5.05 -22.57
C LYS A 167 6.76 -3.63 -22.46
N LEU A 168 7.14 -2.89 -21.41
CA LEU A 168 6.61 -1.55 -21.16
C LEU A 168 7.03 -0.54 -22.25
N LYS A 169 8.27 -0.64 -22.75
CA LYS A 169 8.74 0.15 -23.90
C LYS A 169 7.98 -0.16 -25.18
N THR A 170 7.76 -1.45 -25.49
CA THR A 170 7.03 -1.88 -26.69
C THR A 170 5.57 -1.39 -26.64
N GLU A 171 4.95 -1.41 -25.47
CA GLU A 171 3.56 -0.93 -25.28
C GLU A 171 3.44 0.60 -25.19
N ASN A 172 4.55 1.33 -25.16
CA ASN A 172 4.56 2.78 -24.94
C ASN A 172 3.77 3.23 -23.72
N VAL A 173 4.14 2.66 -22.55
CA VAL A 173 3.46 2.94 -21.28
C VAL A 173 3.77 4.36 -20.81
N LYS A 174 2.73 5.16 -20.59
CA LYS A 174 2.85 6.55 -20.15
C LYS A 174 2.81 6.73 -18.64
N LEU A 175 2.24 5.79 -17.92
CA LEU A 175 2.10 5.83 -16.46
C LEU A 175 2.58 4.53 -15.83
N ILE A 176 3.47 4.63 -14.85
CA ILE A 176 3.76 3.52 -13.92
C ILE A 176 3.21 3.89 -12.55
N CYS A 177 2.43 2.99 -11.97
CA CYS A 177 1.94 3.15 -10.60
C CYS A 177 2.38 1.98 -9.71
N GLY A 178 2.31 2.18 -8.38
CA GLY A 178 2.61 1.10 -7.44
C GLY A 178 2.61 1.50 -5.98
N GLY A 179 2.17 0.56 -5.13
CA GLY A 179 2.23 0.65 -3.68
C GLY A 179 3.35 -0.21 -3.13
N PHE A 180 4.59 0.24 -3.17
CA PHE A 180 5.72 -0.56 -2.68
C PHE A 180 5.59 -0.83 -1.17
N PRO A 181 5.93 -2.06 -0.71
CA PRO A 181 5.78 -2.44 0.68
C PRO A 181 6.69 -1.61 1.59
N CYS A 182 6.10 -1.10 2.67
CA CYS A 182 6.75 -0.27 3.67
C CYS A 182 6.60 -0.90 5.07
N GLN A 183 6.76 -2.22 5.17
CA GLN A 183 6.48 -2.94 6.42
C GLN A 183 7.50 -2.63 7.53
N GLY A 184 8.74 -2.34 7.19
CA GLY A 184 9.75 -1.84 8.12
C GLY A 184 9.45 -0.43 8.63
N PHE A 185 8.59 0.31 7.93
CA PHE A 185 8.20 1.68 8.25
C PHE A 185 6.77 1.80 8.81
N SER A 186 6.01 0.72 8.92
CA SER A 186 4.64 0.75 9.45
C SER A 186 4.62 0.95 10.96
N LEU A 187 3.71 1.80 11.46
CA LEU A 187 3.44 1.96 12.90
C LEU A 187 3.01 0.64 13.57
N SER A 188 2.50 -0.31 12.81
CA SER A 188 2.06 -1.64 13.25
C SER A 188 3.12 -2.73 13.02
N GLY A 189 4.25 -2.42 12.39
CA GLY A 189 5.33 -3.37 12.07
C GLY A 189 6.51 -3.29 13.03
N SER A 190 7.49 -4.17 12.82
CA SER A 190 8.69 -4.29 13.67
C SER A 190 9.70 -3.15 13.49
N ARG A 191 9.47 -2.17 12.62
CA ARG A 191 10.36 -1.03 12.32
C ARG A 191 11.82 -1.44 12.12
N VAL A 192 12.06 -2.44 11.28
CA VAL A 192 13.41 -2.94 10.97
C VAL A 192 13.92 -2.23 9.73
N ILE A 193 14.94 -1.37 9.89
CA ILE A 193 15.54 -0.59 8.77
C ILE A 193 16.12 -1.52 7.71
N SER A 194 16.75 -2.62 8.12
CA SER A 194 17.38 -3.60 7.24
C SER A 194 16.41 -4.58 6.58
N ASP A 195 15.09 -4.37 6.69
CA ASP A 195 14.12 -5.20 5.99
C ASP A 195 14.34 -5.05 4.47
N PRO A 196 14.66 -6.13 3.74
CA PRO A 196 14.91 -6.06 2.29
C PRO A 196 13.76 -5.43 1.51
N ARG A 197 12.53 -5.50 2.06
CA ARG A 197 11.34 -4.89 1.45
C ARG A 197 11.38 -3.37 1.43
N ASN A 198 12.20 -2.75 2.30
CA ASN A 198 12.38 -1.29 2.31
C ASN A 198 13.18 -0.79 1.11
N THR A 199 13.84 -1.68 0.36
CA THR A 199 14.60 -1.34 -0.84
C THR A 199 13.83 -1.58 -2.13
N LEU A 200 12.65 -2.22 -2.09
CA LEU A 200 11.88 -2.56 -3.28
C LEU A 200 11.44 -1.35 -4.12
N TYR A 201 11.34 -0.14 -3.52
CA TYR A 201 11.14 1.07 -4.30
C TYR A 201 12.31 1.35 -5.25
N LYS A 202 13.55 0.91 -4.90
CA LYS A 202 14.72 1.05 -5.78
C LYS A 202 14.63 0.14 -7.01
N ASP A 203 14.06 -1.07 -6.84
CA ASP A 203 13.82 -1.97 -7.97
C ASP A 203 12.81 -1.36 -8.95
N MET A 204 11.76 -0.72 -8.42
CA MET A 204 10.83 0.05 -9.24
C MET A 204 11.49 1.29 -9.86
N LEU A 205 12.35 2.00 -9.12
CA LEU A 205 13.12 3.14 -9.60
C LEU A 205 14.00 2.78 -10.79
N GLU A 206 14.71 1.64 -10.75
CA GLU A 206 15.52 1.14 -11.87
C GLU A 206 14.64 0.94 -13.13
N ILE A 207 13.49 0.30 -12.97
CA ILE A 207 12.56 0.08 -14.09
C ILE A 207 12.03 1.41 -14.64
N VAL A 208 11.65 2.35 -13.77
CA VAL A 208 11.19 3.69 -14.15
C VAL A 208 12.28 4.44 -14.90
N ASN A 209 13.53 4.38 -14.42
CA ASN A 209 14.67 5.01 -15.09
C ASN A 209 14.91 4.47 -16.50
N ASP A 210 14.72 3.17 -16.71
CA ASP A 210 14.93 2.54 -18.02
C ASP A 210 13.74 2.70 -18.96
N VAL A 211 12.50 2.67 -18.45
CA VAL A 211 11.27 2.79 -19.25
C VAL A 211 10.98 4.25 -19.59
N ARG A 212 11.24 5.17 -18.67
CA ARG A 212 10.95 6.62 -18.80
C ARG A 212 9.47 6.93 -19.05
N PRO A 213 8.53 6.40 -18.25
CA PRO A 213 7.12 6.79 -18.39
C PRO A 213 6.98 8.30 -18.12
N GLU A 214 6.03 8.96 -18.79
CA GLU A 214 5.79 10.41 -18.57
C GLU A 214 5.43 10.71 -17.11
N PHE A 215 4.63 9.83 -16.49
CA PHE A 215 4.15 9.99 -15.12
C PHE A 215 4.39 8.75 -14.27
N ILE A 216 4.52 8.98 -12.98
CA ILE A 216 4.51 7.93 -11.93
C ILE A 216 3.51 8.29 -10.84
N VAL A 217 2.85 7.28 -10.27
CA VAL A 217 1.98 7.41 -9.11
C VAL A 217 2.36 6.34 -8.09
N MET A 218 2.76 6.76 -6.89
CA MET A 218 3.14 5.82 -5.84
C MET A 218 2.26 6.02 -4.60
N GLU A 219 1.96 4.92 -3.90
CA GLU A 219 1.20 4.95 -2.66
C GLU A 219 2.01 4.40 -1.51
N ASN A 220 1.82 5.00 -0.32
CA ASN A 220 2.37 4.45 0.89
C ASN A 220 1.55 4.83 2.14
N VAL A 221 1.89 4.21 3.28
CA VAL A 221 1.26 4.52 4.58
C VAL A 221 1.73 5.88 5.10
N VAL A 222 0.86 6.57 5.87
CA VAL A 222 1.18 7.90 6.46
C VAL A 222 2.45 7.86 7.31
N GLY A 223 2.76 6.72 7.94
CA GLY A 223 3.97 6.57 8.74
C GLY A 223 5.28 6.91 8.01
N ILE A 224 5.30 6.91 6.67
CA ILE A 224 6.49 7.26 5.89
C ILE A 224 6.93 8.72 6.10
N THR A 225 6.01 9.62 6.46
CA THR A 225 6.30 11.05 6.68
C THR A 225 6.97 11.34 8.02
N THR A 226 6.85 10.44 9.00
CA THR A 226 7.33 10.66 10.37
C THR A 226 8.45 9.70 10.77
N ILE A 227 8.64 8.62 10.01
CA ILE A 227 9.71 7.67 10.28
C ILE A 227 11.05 8.33 9.98
N TYR A 228 11.97 8.20 10.95
CA TYR A 228 13.27 8.85 10.90
C TYR A 228 13.16 10.34 10.54
N GLU A 229 12.20 11.04 11.17
CA GLU A 229 12.01 12.48 10.95
C GLU A 229 11.75 12.86 9.48
N GLY A 230 11.11 11.95 8.72
CA GLY A 230 10.82 12.17 7.31
C GLY A 230 11.98 11.82 6.36
N LYS A 231 13.14 11.40 6.86
CA LYS A 231 14.33 11.09 6.03
C LYS A 231 14.03 10.05 4.93
N VAL A 232 13.13 9.07 5.19
CA VAL A 232 12.74 8.06 4.19
C VAL A 232 11.95 8.70 3.05
N LEU A 233 10.98 9.55 3.36
CA LEU A 233 10.21 10.30 2.37
C LEU A 233 11.13 11.13 1.48
N ASN A 234 12.00 11.94 2.10
CA ASN A 234 12.95 12.80 1.40
C ASN A 234 13.93 12.00 0.54
N LYS A 235 14.37 10.83 1.02
CA LYS A 235 15.22 9.95 0.22
C LYS A 235 14.52 9.44 -1.04
N ILE A 236 13.28 9.00 -0.94
CA ILE A 236 12.50 8.54 -2.09
C ILE A 236 12.34 9.67 -3.10
N ILE A 237 11.94 10.87 -2.66
CA ILE A 237 11.80 12.04 -3.53
C ILE A 237 13.13 12.33 -4.23
N ARG A 238 14.23 12.39 -3.49
CA ARG A 238 15.57 12.67 -4.03
C ARG A 238 16.02 11.62 -5.05
N ASP A 239 15.80 10.33 -4.76
CA ASP A 239 16.21 9.26 -5.67
C ASP A 239 15.45 9.35 -7.01
N TYR A 240 14.14 9.68 -7.00
CA TYR A 240 13.39 9.93 -8.23
C TYR A 240 13.78 11.26 -8.92
N SER A 241 14.07 12.30 -8.16
CA SER A 241 14.56 13.58 -8.72
C SER A 241 15.90 13.42 -9.44
N ARG A 242 16.81 12.58 -8.91
CA ARG A 242 18.10 12.26 -9.55
C ARG A 242 17.95 11.62 -10.94
N ILE A 243 16.86 10.93 -11.18
CA ILE A 243 16.53 10.38 -12.50
C ILE A 243 15.61 11.31 -13.32
N GLY A 244 15.44 12.57 -12.90
CA GLY A 244 14.75 13.62 -13.66
C GLY A 244 13.24 13.64 -13.49
N TYR A 245 12.69 13.11 -12.39
CA TYR A 245 11.28 13.27 -12.06
C TYR A 245 11.08 14.37 -11.02
N GLU A 246 10.20 15.29 -11.32
CA GLU A 246 9.64 16.21 -10.33
C GLU A 246 8.56 15.47 -9.53
N ILE A 247 8.71 15.42 -8.20
CA ILE A 247 7.81 14.66 -7.31
C ILE A 247 7.06 15.60 -6.37
N SER A 248 5.74 15.51 -6.39
CA SER A 248 4.86 16.09 -5.38
C SER A 248 4.17 14.99 -4.58
N TRP A 249 3.78 15.25 -3.34
CA TRP A 249 3.06 14.29 -2.53
C TRP A 249 1.94 14.94 -1.70
N GLN A 250 0.92 14.15 -1.34
CA GLN A 250 -0.19 14.61 -0.52
C GLN A 250 -0.72 13.47 0.36
N GLU A 251 -1.15 13.78 1.60
CA GLU A 251 -1.96 12.87 2.40
C GLU A 251 -3.39 12.87 1.89
N ILE A 252 -3.88 11.72 1.45
CA ILE A 252 -5.25 11.52 0.98
C ILE A 252 -6.01 10.61 1.95
N ASN A 253 -7.20 11.03 2.36
CA ASN A 253 -8.14 10.17 3.09
C ASN A 253 -9.18 9.59 2.11
N ALA A 254 -9.28 8.28 2.06
CA ALA A 254 -10.22 7.60 1.17
C ALA A 254 -11.69 8.04 1.39
N ALA A 255 -12.07 8.41 2.61
CA ALA A 255 -13.42 8.90 2.91
C ALA A 255 -13.76 10.21 2.15
N ASP A 256 -12.76 11.02 1.79
CA ASP A 256 -12.94 12.24 0.99
C ASP A 256 -13.42 11.91 -0.46
N PHE A 257 -13.32 10.63 -0.88
CA PHE A 257 -13.58 10.13 -2.24
C PHE A 257 -14.67 9.04 -2.28
N GLU A 258 -15.73 9.20 -1.51
CA GLU A 258 -16.91 8.31 -1.47
C GLU A 258 -16.61 6.86 -1.01
N VAL A 259 -15.50 6.65 -0.31
CA VAL A 259 -15.16 5.34 0.26
C VAL A 259 -15.73 5.22 1.67
N GLY A 260 -16.45 4.14 1.97
CA GLY A 260 -17.06 3.88 3.30
C GLY A 260 -16.06 3.58 4.41
N GLN A 261 -14.83 4.10 4.28
CA GLN A 261 -13.69 3.83 5.16
C GLN A 261 -12.82 5.07 5.31
N SER A 262 -12.47 5.41 6.54
CA SER A 262 -11.40 6.38 6.81
C SER A 262 -10.05 5.68 6.71
N ARG A 263 -9.33 5.94 5.61
CA ARG A 263 -8.03 5.35 5.28
C ARG A 263 -7.13 6.42 4.72
N LYS A 264 -6.19 6.87 5.52
CA LYS A 264 -5.21 7.88 5.14
C LYS A 264 -3.98 7.24 4.50
N ARG A 265 -3.53 7.79 3.37
CA ARG A 265 -2.36 7.33 2.63
C ARG A 265 -1.59 8.51 2.05
N ILE A 266 -0.31 8.33 1.88
CA ILE A 266 0.53 9.26 1.13
C ILE A 266 0.50 8.83 -0.33
N ILE A 267 0.14 9.77 -1.18
CA ILE A 267 0.19 9.61 -2.63
C ILE A 267 1.30 10.50 -3.16
N PHE A 268 2.20 9.92 -3.92
CA PHE A 268 3.21 10.63 -4.68
C PHE A 268 2.78 10.67 -6.13
N ILE A 269 2.92 11.80 -6.75
CA ILE A 269 2.76 11.98 -8.20
C ILE A 269 4.06 12.58 -8.72
N GLY A 270 4.60 12.01 -9.78
CA GLY A 270 5.81 12.51 -10.40
C GLY A 270 5.72 12.51 -11.91
N ASN A 271 6.44 13.42 -12.55
CA ASN A 271 6.58 13.46 -14.00
C ASN A 271 8.00 13.86 -14.41
N CYS A 272 8.41 13.47 -15.63
CA CYS A 272 9.71 13.80 -16.21
C CYS A 272 9.57 14.62 -17.53
N VAL A 273 8.41 15.21 -17.75
CA VAL A 273 8.03 15.88 -19.02
C VAL A 273 7.61 17.33 -18.81
N ASN A 274 8.03 17.94 -17.72
CA ASN A 274 7.72 19.32 -17.36
C ASN A 274 6.20 19.66 -17.38
N LYS A 275 5.39 18.70 -16.93
CA LYS A 275 3.93 18.85 -16.75
C LYS A 275 3.61 19.00 -15.28
N ARG A 276 2.36 19.34 -14.95
CA ARG A 276 1.94 19.53 -13.55
C ARG A 276 1.60 18.21 -12.87
N ASN A 277 2.02 18.03 -11.62
CA ASN A 277 1.58 16.97 -10.74
C ASN A 277 0.24 17.37 -10.12
N ILE A 278 -0.89 16.92 -10.69
CA ILE A 278 -2.23 17.34 -10.29
C ILE A 278 -2.89 16.30 -9.39
N PHE A 279 -3.30 16.72 -8.21
CA PHE A 279 -4.07 15.92 -7.26
C PHE A 279 -5.59 16.13 -7.43
N PRO A 280 -6.42 15.14 -7.07
CA PRO A 280 -7.86 15.34 -7.07
C PRO A 280 -8.29 16.19 -5.88
N LYS A 281 -9.14 17.20 -6.10
CA LYS A 281 -9.87 17.85 -5.00
C LYS A 281 -10.79 16.87 -4.31
N LYS A 282 -10.98 17.04 -3.01
CA LYS A 282 -11.94 16.25 -2.23
C LYS A 282 -13.33 16.33 -2.86
N LEU A 283 -13.99 15.19 -3.03
CA LEU A 283 -15.38 15.14 -3.44
C LEU A 283 -16.33 15.48 -2.27
N ILE A 284 -15.90 15.14 -1.05
CA ILE A 284 -16.64 15.38 0.18
C ILE A 284 -15.73 16.15 1.13
N GLU A 285 -16.01 17.46 1.27
CA GLU A 285 -15.26 18.34 2.17
C GLU A 285 -15.78 18.30 3.61
N ASP A 286 -17.09 18.09 3.79
CA ASP A 286 -17.75 18.01 5.08
C ASP A 286 -17.75 16.57 5.61
N PRO A 287 -17.00 16.24 6.68
CA PRO A 287 -16.94 14.88 7.22
C PRO A 287 -18.28 14.30 7.69
N THR A 288 -19.29 15.14 7.93
CA THR A 288 -20.64 14.70 8.30
C THR A 288 -21.39 14.06 7.14
N LYS A 289 -20.92 14.29 5.90
CA LYS A 289 -21.50 13.77 4.65
C LYS A 289 -20.73 12.55 4.11
N TYR A 290 -19.72 12.08 4.80
CA TYR A 290 -19.00 10.88 4.37
C TYR A 290 -19.92 9.68 4.23
N VAL A 291 -19.64 8.85 3.22
CA VAL A 291 -20.28 7.55 3.04
C VAL A 291 -20.03 6.71 4.29
N THR A 292 -21.10 6.26 4.93
CA THR A 292 -21.01 5.53 6.19
C THR A 292 -20.81 4.02 5.99
N CYS A 293 -20.35 3.35 7.02
CA CYS A 293 -20.26 1.90 7.01
C CYS A 293 -21.65 1.26 6.76
N GLY A 294 -22.70 1.83 7.36
CA GLY A 294 -24.09 1.38 7.13
C GLY A 294 -24.51 1.50 5.68
N ASP A 295 -24.26 2.65 5.03
CA ASP A 295 -24.61 2.85 3.61
C ASP A 295 -24.02 1.78 2.70
N VAL A 296 -22.80 1.31 3.04
CA VAL A 296 -22.07 0.36 2.20
C VAL A 296 -22.49 -1.08 2.47
N ILE A 297 -22.58 -1.50 3.73
CA ILE A 297 -22.72 -2.95 4.05
C ILE A 297 -24.12 -3.37 4.54
N GLU A 298 -25.08 -2.46 4.71
CA GLU A 298 -26.46 -2.82 5.10
C GLU A 298 -27.09 -3.81 4.11
N LYS A 299 -26.81 -3.67 2.81
CA LYS A 299 -27.33 -4.58 1.76
C LYS A 299 -26.93 -6.05 1.95
N TYR A 300 -25.81 -6.34 2.65
CA TYR A 300 -25.38 -7.71 2.92
C TYR A 300 -25.89 -8.27 4.23
N LYS A 301 -26.48 -7.46 5.09
CA LYS A 301 -26.83 -7.81 6.46
C LYS A 301 -27.66 -9.09 6.58
N ASN A 302 -28.67 -9.24 5.71
CA ASN A 302 -29.60 -10.36 5.70
C ASN A 302 -29.27 -11.39 4.61
N MET A 303 -28.16 -11.24 3.88
CA MET A 303 -27.73 -12.22 2.90
C MET A 303 -27.26 -13.51 3.58
N LYS A 304 -27.57 -14.63 2.95
CA LYS A 304 -26.98 -15.92 3.31
C LYS A 304 -25.51 -15.96 2.90
N GLU A 305 -24.77 -16.87 3.51
CA GLU A 305 -23.38 -17.12 3.11
C GLU A 305 -23.34 -17.50 1.63
N ASP A 306 -22.50 -16.78 0.87
CA ASP A 306 -22.27 -17.01 -0.56
C ASP A 306 -20.77 -16.89 -0.87
N LYS A 307 -20.16 -18.02 -1.17
CA LYS A 307 -18.73 -18.10 -1.51
C LYS A 307 -18.42 -17.51 -2.89
N ALA A 308 -19.40 -17.51 -3.80
CA ALA A 308 -19.20 -17.02 -5.17
C ALA A 308 -18.87 -15.53 -5.20
N ILE A 309 -19.38 -14.76 -4.25
CA ILE A 309 -19.12 -13.34 -4.10
C ILE A 309 -18.22 -12.98 -2.91
N ASN A 310 -17.53 -13.96 -2.31
CA ASN A 310 -16.71 -13.80 -1.10
C ASN A 310 -17.49 -13.38 0.17
N HIS A 311 -18.81 -13.60 0.23
CA HIS A 311 -19.63 -13.36 1.43
C HIS A 311 -19.54 -14.57 2.37
N ILE A 312 -18.39 -14.75 3.01
CA ILE A 312 -18.02 -15.95 3.79
C ILE A 312 -18.02 -15.62 5.28
N PHE A 313 -18.85 -16.30 6.05
CA PHE A 313 -18.95 -16.07 7.49
C PHE A 313 -17.75 -16.64 8.27
N SER A 314 -17.33 -15.91 9.29
CA SER A 314 -16.48 -16.46 10.35
C SER A 314 -17.37 -17.12 11.41
N ARG A 315 -17.01 -18.33 11.82
CA ARG A 315 -17.70 -19.04 12.89
C ARG A 315 -17.17 -18.56 14.24
N HIS A 316 -18.08 -18.24 15.15
CA HIS A 316 -17.77 -17.80 16.50
C HIS A 316 -18.54 -18.62 17.52
N SER A 317 -17.93 -18.96 18.67
CA SER A 317 -18.61 -19.56 19.80
C SER A 317 -19.65 -18.58 20.36
N ASP A 318 -20.65 -19.08 21.07
CA ASP A 318 -21.70 -18.23 21.64
C ASP A 318 -21.14 -17.22 22.67
N THR A 319 -20.12 -17.62 23.41
CA THR A 319 -19.38 -16.71 24.30
C THR A 319 -18.73 -15.57 23.48
N MET A 320 -18.09 -15.90 22.35
CA MET A 320 -17.49 -14.88 21.48
C MET A 320 -18.56 -13.98 20.87
N LYS A 321 -19.69 -14.52 20.40
CA LYS A 321 -20.81 -13.73 19.86
C LYS A 321 -21.33 -12.69 20.87
N LYS A 322 -21.50 -13.09 22.14
CA LYS A 322 -21.87 -12.16 23.22
C LYS A 322 -20.84 -11.06 23.41
N ARG A 323 -19.54 -11.41 23.39
CA ARG A 323 -18.44 -10.42 23.49
C ARG A 323 -18.45 -9.44 22.31
N LEU A 324 -18.62 -9.93 21.07
CA LEU A 324 -18.66 -9.10 19.86
C LEU A 324 -19.83 -8.09 19.91
N LEU A 325 -21.00 -8.51 20.36
CA LEU A 325 -22.16 -7.62 20.52
C LEU A 325 -21.90 -6.53 21.57
N ALA A 326 -21.23 -6.86 22.66
CA ALA A 326 -20.97 -5.93 23.76
C ALA A 326 -19.92 -4.84 23.44
N VAL A 327 -19.12 -5.01 22.36
CA VAL A 327 -18.13 -4.00 21.96
C VAL A 327 -18.84 -2.72 21.52
N PRO A 328 -18.51 -1.53 22.08
CA PRO A 328 -19.06 -0.27 21.60
C PRO A 328 -18.58 0.07 20.20
N ALA A 329 -19.38 0.81 19.44
CA ALA A 329 -19.00 1.29 18.10
C ALA A 329 -17.66 2.08 18.12
N GLY A 330 -16.76 1.78 17.19
CA GLY A 330 -15.44 2.39 17.09
C GLY A 330 -14.41 1.89 18.12
N LYS A 331 -14.78 1.02 19.06
CA LYS A 331 -13.86 0.45 20.05
C LYS A 331 -13.38 -0.94 19.62
N SER A 332 -12.23 -1.37 20.15
CA SER A 332 -11.69 -2.72 19.94
C SER A 332 -12.20 -3.71 20.98
N LEU A 333 -12.36 -4.97 20.55
CA LEU A 333 -12.62 -6.10 21.46
C LEU A 333 -11.46 -6.33 22.46
N TYR A 334 -10.26 -5.95 22.05
CA TYR A 334 -9.02 -6.08 22.84
C TYR A 334 -8.43 -4.70 23.08
N PRO A 335 -8.66 -4.08 24.26
CA PRO A 335 -8.24 -2.70 24.53
C PRO A 335 -6.74 -2.44 24.29
N ASN A 336 -5.89 -3.41 24.58
CA ASN A 336 -4.43 -3.32 24.41
C ASN A 336 -3.98 -3.42 22.94
N TYR A 337 -4.89 -3.78 22.03
CA TYR A 337 -4.65 -3.87 20.58
C TYR A 337 -5.62 -2.97 19.84
N GLY A 338 -5.46 -1.66 20.05
CA GLY A 338 -6.39 -0.62 19.58
C GLY A 338 -6.74 -0.65 18.08
N ASP A 339 -5.97 -1.39 17.28
CA ASP A 339 -6.11 -1.43 15.82
C ASP A 339 -6.74 -2.72 15.27
N SER A 340 -7.06 -3.69 16.13
CA SER A 340 -7.66 -4.96 15.71
C SER A 340 -9.05 -5.16 16.31
N TRP A 341 -9.89 -5.89 15.61
CA TRP A 341 -11.25 -6.24 16.07
C TRP A 341 -12.07 -5.02 16.51
N LYS A 342 -11.97 -3.91 15.76
CA LYS A 342 -12.79 -2.73 16.01
C LYS A 342 -14.20 -2.94 15.50
N LYS A 343 -15.19 -2.54 16.30
CA LYS A 343 -16.59 -2.52 15.85
C LYS A 343 -16.80 -1.35 14.90
N CYS A 344 -17.30 -1.66 13.70
CA CYS A 344 -17.66 -0.63 12.74
C CYS A 344 -18.72 0.32 13.33
N PRO A 345 -18.60 1.63 13.14
CA PRO A 345 -19.70 2.54 13.45
C PRO A 345 -20.72 2.51 12.30
N LYS A 346 -22.02 2.39 12.60
CA LYS A 346 -23.05 2.35 11.54
C LYS A 346 -23.09 3.66 10.75
N ASN A 347 -23.10 4.80 11.46
CA ASN A 347 -23.34 6.15 10.91
C ASN A 347 -22.06 6.96 10.64
N LYS A 348 -20.95 6.30 10.45
CA LYS A 348 -19.64 6.90 10.09
C LYS A 348 -18.88 5.94 9.19
N PRO A 349 -17.85 6.41 8.44
CA PRO A 349 -16.94 5.53 7.76
C PRO A 349 -16.32 4.50 8.71
N SER A 350 -16.04 3.30 8.24
CA SER A 350 -15.29 2.31 9.01
C SER A 350 -13.89 2.81 9.32
N CYS A 351 -13.27 2.29 10.37
CA CYS A 351 -11.83 2.47 10.55
C CYS A 351 -11.07 1.71 9.45
N THR A 352 -9.79 2.04 9.28
CA THR A 352 -8.91 1.39 8.30
C THR A 352 -9.00 -0.14 8.37
N ILE A 353 -9.40 -0.75 7.28
CA ILE A 353 -9.47 -2.20 7.11
C ILE A 353 -8.04 -2.75 6.93
N LYS A 354 -7.73 -3.81 7.67
CA LYS A 354 -6.41 -4.46 7.66
C LYS A 354 -6.59 -5.94 7.33
N GLY A 355 -5.71 -6.49 6.50
CA GLY A 355 -5.75 -7.88 6.07
C GLY A 355 -4.93 -8.86 6.92
N ASN A 356 -4.05 -8.36 7.78
CA ASN A 356 -3.09 -9.16 8.52
C ASN A 356 -3.70 -9.83 9.77
N HIS A 357 -3.27 -11.06 10.05
CA HIS A 357 -3.58 -11.85 11.27
C HIS A 357 -5.06 -12.14 11.53
N GLY A 358 -5.90 -12.20 10.49
CA GLY A 358 -7.34 -12.48 10.64
C GLY A 358 -8.11 -11.42 11.43
N ALA A 359 -7.49 -10.27 11.69
CA ALA A 359 -8.06 -9.16 12.45
C ALA A 359 -9.00 -8.35 11.54
N THR A 360 -10.20 -8.86 11.35
CA THR A 360 -11.27 -8.13 10.65
C THR A 360 -12.06 -7.27 11.62
N ASN A 361 -12.73 -6.27 11.09
CA ASN A 361 -13.61 -5.41 11.87
C ASN A 361 -14.86 -6.17 12.30
N ILE A 362 -15.45 -5.80 13.45
CA ILE A 362 -16.72 -6.36 13.93
C ILE A 362 -17.86 -5.63 13.23
N HIS A 363 -18.86 -6.38 12.79
CA HIS A 363 -20.07 -5.80 12.21
C HIS A 363 -20.79 -4.89 13.24
N TYR A 364 -21.31 -3.75 12.81
CA TYR A 364 -21.89 -2.76 13.71
C TYR A 364 -23.10 -3.28 14.50
N GLU A 365 -23.82 -4.32 14.01
CA GLU A 365 -25.05 -4.85 14.62
C GLU A 365 -25.00 -6.36 14.84
N LEU A 366 -24.40 -7.13 13.92
CA LEU A 366 -24.41 -8.58 13.98
C LEU A 366 -23.31 -9.14 14.88
N ALA A 367 -23.58 -10.29 15.52
CA ALA A 367 -22.64 -10.99 16.40
C ALA A 367 -21.51 -11.70 15.63
N ARG A 368 -20.90 -11.02 14.67
CA ARG A 368 -19.83 -11.55 13.84
C ARG A 368 -18.87 -10.46 13.39
N VAL A 369 -17.72 -10.85 12.93
CA VAL A 369 -16.85 -9.98 12.12
C VAL A 369 -17.46 -9.78 10.74
N ILE A 370 -17.10 -8.70 10.08
CA ILE A 370 -17.49 -8.45 8.68
C ILE A 370 -16.91 -9.52 7.76
N THR A 371 -17.62 -9.82 6.70
CA THR A 371 -17.18 -10.79 5.68
C THR A 371 -16.14 -10.17 4.74
N PRO A 372 -15.37 -10.97 3.98
CA PRO A 372 -14.48 -10.44 2.95
C PRO A 372 -15.23 -9.57 1.93
N ARG A 373 -16.47 -9.91 1.55
CA ARG A 373 -17.29 -9.09 0.65
C ARG A 373 -17.61 -7.72 1.25
N GLU A 374 -18.01 -7.68 2.52
CA GLU A 374 -18.25 -6.43 3.24
C GLU A 374 -16.96 -5.59 3.36
N MET A 375 -15.82 -6.23 3.61
CA MET A 375 -14.53 -5.55 3.60
C MET A 375 -14.20 -4.94 2.25
N ALA A 376 -14.39 -5.70 1.16
CA ALA A 376 -14.13 -5.26 -0.19
C ALA A 376 -15.04 -4.09 -0.60
N ALA A 377 -16.32 -4.15 -0.23
CA ALA A 377 -17.25 -3.05 -0.45
C ALA A 377 -16.84 -1.77 0.30
N LEU A 378 -16.42 -1.88 1.57
CA LEU A 378 -15.87 -0.76 2.34
C LEU A 378 -14.57 -0.18 1.75
N GLN A 379 -13.86 -0.94 0.93
CA GLN A 379 -12.71 -0.50 0.14
C GLN A 379 -13.13 -0.01 -1.26
N SER A 380 -14.42 0.12 -1.55
CA SER A 380 -14.98 0.50 -2.85
C SER A 380 -14.76 -0.48 -4.02
N PHE A 381 -14.48 -1.75 -3.74
CA PHE A 381 -14.52 -2.77 -4.79
C PHE A 381 -15.98 -3.10 -5.15
N PRO A 382 -16.32 -3.18 -6.46
CA PRO A 382 -17.64 -3.59 -6.92
C PRO A 382 -18.01 -5.01 -6.47
N ASP A 383 -19.32 -5.32 -6.41
CA ASP A 383 -19.79 -6.62 -5.94
C ASP A 383 -19.37 -7.77 -6.85
N ASP A 384 -19.20 -7.51 -8.11
CA ASP A 384 -18.76 -8.47 -9.13
C ASP A 384 -17.22 -8.58 -9.27
N TYR A 385 -16.46 -7.86 -8.45
CA TYR A 385 -15.01 -8.05 -8.34
C TYR A 385 -14.71 -9.15 -7.32
N ILE A 386 -14.29 -10.32 -7.81
CA ILE A 386 -14.16 -11.54 -7.01
C ILE A 386 -12.70 -11.78 -6.63
N PHE A 387 -12.45 -12.07 -5.37
CA PHE A 387 -11.12 -12.39 -4.84
C PHE A 387 -10.92 -13.90 -4.80
N TYR A 388 -9.72 -14.35 -5.15
CA TYR A 388 -9.35 -15.77 -5.22
C TYR A 388 -8.24 -16.09 -4.23
N GLY A 389 -8.18 -17.36 -3.80
CA GLY A 389 -7.26 -17.86 -2.79
C GLY A 389 -7.97 -18.34 -1.53
N SER A 390 -7.21 -18.66 -0.49
CA SER A 390 -7.75 -18.96 0.82
C SER A 390 -8.46 -17.74 1.42
N LYS A 391 -9.31 -17.96 2.44
CA LYS A 391 -9.93 -16.84 3.15
C LYS A 391 -8.90 -15.85 3.71
N HIS A 392 -7.76 -16.35 4.18
CA HIS A 392 -6.66 -15.51 4.65
C HIS A 392 -6.09 -14.66 3.51
N ASP A 393 -5.80 -15.25 2.36
CA ASP A 393 -5.29 -14.52 1.19
C ASP A 393 -6.24 -13.42 0.75
N ILE A 394 -7.55 -13.73 0.70
CA ILE A 394 -8.60 -12.75 0.36
C ILE A 394 -8.58 -11.56 1.33
N LEU A 395 -8.50 -11.81 2.64
CA LEU A 395 -8.45 -10.74 3.64
C LEU A 395 -7.19 -9.87 3.49
N VAL A 396 -6.04 -10.50 3.21
CA VAL A 396 -4.77 -9.79 2.97
C VAL A 396 -4.84 -8.95 1.70
N GLN A 397 -5.35 -9.50 0.61
CA GLN A 397 -5.54 -8.80 -0.65
C GLN A 397 -6.40 -7.53 -0.49
N ILE A 398 -7.55 -7.66 0.18
CA ILE A 398 -8.47 -6.54 0.41
C ILE A 398 -7.84 -5.51 1.34
N GLY A 399 -7.22 -5.93 2.44
CA GLY A 399 -6.65 -5.04 3.45
C GLY A 399 -5.45 -4.22 2.96
N ASN A 400 -4.65 -4.79 2.04
CA ASN A 400 -3.48 -4.12 1.46
C ASN A 400 -3.85 -3.23 0.26
N ALA A 401 -5.00 -3.42 -0.36
CA ALA A 401 -5.38 -2.69 -1.55
C ALA A 401 -5.49 -1.17 -1.31
N VAL A 402 -5.13 -0.40 -2.31
CA VAL A 402 -5.59 0.98 -2.47
C VAL A 402 -7.07 0.94 -2.87
N ALA A 403 -7.88 1.78 -2.26
CA ALA A 403 -9.29 1.85 -2.59
C ALA A 403 -9.48 2.28 -4.06
N PRO A 404 -10.20 1.52 -4.89
CA PRO A 404 -10.40 1.84 -6.30
C PRO A 404 -10.92 3.27 -6.55
N TYR A 405 -11.79 3.80 -5.70
CA TYR A 405 -12.29 5.17 -5.88
C TYR A 405 -11.24 6.23 -5.66
N VAL A 406 -10.25 6.00 -4.79
CA VAL A 406 -9.09 6.91 -4.66
C VAL A 406 -8.26 6.89 -5.93
N ALA A 407 -7.92 5.71 -6.46
CA ALA A 407 -7.16 5.59 -7.70
C ALA A 407 -7.93 6.15 -8.91
N ARG A 408 -9.27 5.98 -8.94
CA ARG A 408 -10.16 6.61 -9.93
C ARG A 408 -10.05 8.14 -9.89
N ALA A 409 -10.09 8.70 -8.69
CA ALA A 409 -9.97 10.14 -8.50
C ALA A 409 -8.63 10.67 -9.01
N ILE A 410 -7.53 10.00 -8.68
CA ILE A 410 -6.18 10.32 -9.17
C ILE A 410 -6.16 10.23 -10.70
N GLY A 411 -6.71 9.17 -11.28
CA GLY A 411 -6.79 9.00 -12.73
C GLY A 411 -7.54 10.15 -13.42
N PHE A 412 -8.69 10.59 -12.90
CA PHE A 412 -9.40 11.73 -13.45
C PHE A 412 -8.64 13.05 -13.32
N ALA A 413 -7.90 13.26 -12.22
CA ALA A 413 -7.09 14.45 -12.03
C ALA A 413 -5.95 14.54 -13.04
N LEU A 414 -5.25 13.43 -13.28
CA LEU A 414 -4.07 13.39 -14.15
C LEU A 414 -4.41 13.27 -15.66
N LYS A 415 -5.59 12.81 -16.02
CA LYS A 415 -5.94 12.44 -17.39
C LYS A 415 -5.60 13.52 -18.42
N GLU A 416 -6.00 14.75 -18.16
CA GLU A 416 -5.80 15.86 -19.11
C GLU A 416 -4.33 16.24 -19.22
N GLU A 417 -3.60 16.22 -18.10
CA GLU A 417 -2.15 16.51 -18.13
C GLU A 417 -1.38 15.46 -18.93
N ILE A 418 -1.71 14.18 -18.77
CA ILE A 418 -1.05 13.10 -19.53
C ILE A 418 -1.39 13.20 -21.02
N LEU A 419 -2.62 13.59 -21.37
CA LEU A 419 -3.08 13.68 -22.77
C LEU A 419 -2.68 14.97 -23.48
N LYS A 420 -2.25 16.01 -22.76
CA LYS A 420 -1.72 17.21 -23.39
C LYS A 420 -0.50 16.87 -24.26
N GLU A 421 -0.50 17.30 -25.51
CA GLU A 421 0.70 17.28 -26.33
C GLU A 421 1.72 18.25 -25.75
N ILE A 422 2.97 17.86 -25.76
CA ILE A 422 4.07 18.77 -25.44
C ILE A 422 4.19 19.67 -26.68
N ASN A 423 3.77 20.94 -26.56
CA ASN A 423 4.12 21.90 -27.57
C ASN A 423 5.63 22.08 -27.50
N GLU A 424 6.33 21.65 -28.52
CA GLU A 424 7.74 22.02 -28.74
C GLU A 424 7.77 23.51 -29.03
N ASP A 425 8.02 24.34 -27.98
CA ASP A 425 8.38 25.76 -28.15
C ASP A 425 9.89 25.90 -28.42
#